data_2b0b279d12042107dced4556ddad7159
#
_entry.id   2b0b279d12042107dced4556ddad7159
#
_cell.length_a   1.000
_cell.length_b   1.000
_cell.length_c   1.000
_cell.angle_alpha   90.00
_cell.angle_beta   90.00
_cell.angle_gamma   90.00
#
_symmetry.space_group_name_H-M   'P 1'
#
loop_
_entity.id
_entity.type
_entity.pdbx_description
1 polymer ?
#
loop_
_entity_poly.entity_id
_entity_poly.type
_entity_poly.pdbx_seq_one_letter_code
_entity_poly.pdbx_strand_id
1 'polypeptide(L)'
;MERKKIILYNPYAVFFDMPLALLAIGTALDPEEYEVIIIDARIDKNADELVLLHAPDALCFACTVLTGSPLKDVLRISEKIKQAYPLLPVIWGGWHTSLFPKNPLVDETCVDITVQGQGEETFKELVTHLAQQLPLENVKGICFKKQGEVIQTPPRSLTDMNKFGRINYELIEVEKYFQKKGKRQFDMITSIGCFFRCAFCADPFVYNRKFSAYTAQRMADDIEFFYKKYQFTDLNFQDETFFTYPKQIGELATELINRNIKITWAATMRADQGSRMSDQEWATCKQSGLRRVLIGVESGSQEMMDWLEKDIKIEKVLFCAAQCKKYNIDVIFPFIVGFPGETDESVTHTVAFVKKLKAMSPGFRTEIFYYKPYPGSKITTNMVNEGYELPASTREWANFDYIGSSGPWVSKEKYTFFQHFKFYSKLGWEQKRIYLAPLAAIARWRCNKNQFKFPWEKALIEFLKPQQKLS
;
A
#
# COMPACT_ATOMS: atom_id res chain seq x y z
N MET A 1 7.14 33.91 18.23
CA MET A 1 8.22 32.93 18.47
C MET A 1 8.58 32.31 17.13
N GLU A 2 9.84 32.00 16.90
CA GLU A 2 10.25 31.27 15.71
C GLU A 2 9.66 29.86 15.73
N ARG A 3 9.06 29.42 14.61
CA ARG A 3 8.42 28.10 14.50
C ARG A 3 9.48 26.99 14.56
N LYS A 4 9.21 25.93 15.29
CA LYS A 4 10.12 24.78 15.38
C LYS A 4 10.03 23.92 14.11
N LYS A 5 11.15 23.71 13.45
CA LYS A 5 11.23 22.96 12.19
C LYS A 5 11.14 21.46 12.41
N ILE A 6 10.34 20.77 11.62
CA ILE A 6 10.17 19.31 11.63
C ILE A 6 10.38 18.79 10.23
N ILE A 7 11.34 17.88 10.06
CA ILE A 7 11.63 17.24 8.78
C ILE A 7 10.91 15.91 8.72
N LEU A 8 10.05 15.73 7.71
CA LEU A 8 9.35 14.48 7.42
C LEU A 8 9.88 13.90 6.10
N TYR A 9 10.43 12.69 6.16
CA TYR A 9 11.09 12.07 5.01
C TYR A 9 10.30 10.87 4.50
N ASN A 10 10.04 10.85 3.19
CA ASN A 10 9.46 9.74 2.47
C ASN A 10 10.55 9.03 1.68
N PRO A 11 10.89 7.77 2.01
CA PRO A 11 12.01 7.08 1.40
C PRO A 11 11.75 6.68 -0.04
N TYR A 12 12.83 6.39 -0.76
CA TYR A 12 12.75 5.79 -2.08
C TYR A 12 12.00 4.44 -2.01
N ALA A 13 11.00 4.30 -2.86
CA ALA A 13 10.17 3.09 -2.98
C ALA A 13 9.73 2.88 -4.44
N VAL A 14 9.40 1.64 -4.77
CA VAL A 14 8.93 1.27 -6.12
C VAL A 14 7.53 1.84 -6.40
N PHE A 15 6.69 1.92 -5.37
CA PHE A 15 5.34 2.48 -5.48
C PHE A 15 5.38 4.00 -5.45
N PHE A 16 4.52 4.62 -6.26
CA PHE A 16 4.49 6.05 -6.42
C PHE A 16 3.07 6.62 -6.28
N ASP A 17 2.81 7.18 -5.12
CA ASP A 17 1.62 7.94 -4.74
C ASP A 17 2.05 9.17 -3.92
N MET A 18 1.14 10.06 -3.58
CA MET A 18 1.43 11.17 -2.68
C MET A 18 1.76 10.62 -1.28
N PRO A 19 2.62 11.30 -0.47
CA PRO A 19 3.08 10.80 0.83
C PRO A 19 2.00 10.98 1.92
N LEU A 20 0.86 10.25 1.77
CA LEU A 20 -0.37 10.45 2.55
C LEU A 20 -0.14 10.33 4.07
N ALA A 21 0.70 9.38 4.50
CA ALA A 21 1.02 9.22 5.92
C ALA A 21 1.74 10.46 6.48
N LEU A 22 2.70 11.02 5.74
CA LEU A 22 3.42 12.23 6.17
C LEU A 22 2.53 13.48 6.11
N LEU A 23 1.66 13.56 5.11
CA LEU A 23 0.65 14.62 5.03
C LEU A 23 -0.29 14.57 6.23
N ALA A 24 -0.73 13.38 6.65
CA ALA A 24 -1.63 13.21 7.80
C ALA A 24 -0.97 13.68 9.11
N ILE A 25 0.24 13.20 9.41
CA ILE A 25 0.95 13.60 10.64
C ILE A 25 1.39 15.06 10.61
N GLY A 26 1.81 15.57 9.45
CA GLY A 26 2.18 16.97 9.29
C GLY A 26 0.98 17.92 9.45
N THR A 27 -0.19 17.51 8.96
CA THR A 27 -1.45 18.26 9.12
C THR A 27 -1.92 18.31 10.59
N ALA A 28 -1.59 17.30 11.38
CA ALA A 28 -1.99 17.25 12.79
C ALA A 28 -1.23 18.25 13.68
N LEU A 29 -0.14 18.82 13.18
CA LEU A 29 0.66 19.82 13.90
C LEU A 29 0.10 21.22 13.72
N ASP A 30 0.26 22.06 14.75
CA ASP A 30 -0.14 23.45 14.70
C ASP A 30 0.82 24.25 13.80
N PRO A 31 0.37 24.84 12.68
CA PRO A 31 1.24 25.59 11.77
C PRO A 31 1.78 26.89 12.37
N GLU A 32 1.22 27.39 13.46
CA GLU A 32 1.73 28.56 14.18
C GLU A 32 2.95 28.20 15.07
N GLU A 33 3.04 26.95 15.51
CA GLU A 33 4.14 26.47 16.35
C GLU A 33 5.22 25.73 15.56
N TYR A 34 4.83 25.02 14.48
CA TYR A 34 5.70 24.12 13.75
C TYR A 34 5.79 24.46 12.26
N GLU A 35 7.00 24.43 11.73
CA GLU A 35 7.30 24.46 10.30
C GLU A 35 7.56 23.01 9.83
N VAL A 36 6.62 22.45 9.08
CA VAL A 36 6.71 21.07 8.56
C VAL A 36 7.32 21.09 7.17
N ILE A 37 8.42 20.36 6.98
CA ILE A 37 9.11 20.20 5.71
C ILE A 37 9.02 18.72 5.29
N ILE A 38 8.28 18.43 4.23
CA ILE A 38 8.18 17.08 3.66
C ILE A 38 9.18 16.96 2.51
N ILE A 39 10.10 16.00 2.62
CA ILE A 39 11.07 15.65 1.58
C ILE A 39 10.75 14.25 1.08
N ASP A 40 10.45 14.11 -0.21
CA ASP A 40 10.11 12.84 -0.84
C ASP A 40 11.21 12.40 -1.82
N ALA A 41 12.01 11.40 -1.41
CA ALA A 41 13.13 10.89 -2.22
C ALA A 41 12.70 10.29 -3.57
N ARG A 42 11.41 10.07 -3.79
CA ARG A 42 10.87 9.63 -5.08
C ARG A 42 10.65 10.79 -6.06
N ILE A 43 10.61 12.03 -5.55
CA ILE A 43 10.43 13.29 -6.31
C ILE A 43 11.72 14.12 -6.30
N ASP A 44 12.32 14.29 -5.13
CA ASP A 44 13.43 15.21 -4.92
C ASP A 44 14.75 14.49 -5.18
N LYS A 45 15.39 14.77 -6.32
CA LYS A 45 16.66 14.13 -6.72
C LYS A 45 17.82 14.43 -5.76
N ASN A 46 17.73 15.55 -5.04
CA ASN A 46 18.69 16.02 -4.05
C ASN A 46 18.16 15.90 -2.62
N ALA A 47 17.34 14.88 -2.35
CA ALA A 47 16.67 14.68 -1.06
C ALA A 47 17.65 14.69 0.13
N ASP A 48 18.83 14.09 -0.01
CA ASP A 48 19.88 14.10 1.01
C ASP A 48 20.37 15.51 1.35
N GLU A 49 20.61 16.32 0.32
CA GLU A 49 21.08 17.69 0.47
C GLU A 49 20.02 18.54 1.16
N LEU A 50 18.75 18.36 0.78
CA LEU A 50 17.62 19.06 1.41
C LEU A 50 17.48 18.67 2.89
N VAL A 51 17.62 17.39 3.23
CA VAL A 51 17.60 16.94 4.63
C VAL A 51 18.72 17.61 5.43
N LEU A 52 19.95 17.59 4.92
CA LEU A 52 21.09 18.22 5.61
C LEU A 52 21.00 19.74 5.69
N LEU A 53 20.38 20.38 4.71
CA LEU A 53 20.14 21.83 4.70
C LEU A 53 19.21 22.27 5.85
N HIS A 54 18.18 21.45 6.14
CA HIS A 54 17.18 21.78 7.14
C HIS A 54 17.48 21.20 8.53
N ALA A 55 18.44 20.26 8.64
CA ALA A 55 18.76 19.58 9.90
C ALA A 55 19.33 20.48 11.03
N PRO A 56 20.12 21.54 10.77
CA PRO A 56 20.74 22.33 11.85
C PRO A 56 19.75 22.92 12.86
N ASP A 57 18.59 23.37 12.40
CA ASP A 57 17.57 24.04 13.25
C ASP A 57 16.34 23.14 13.46
N ALA A 58 16.40 21.88 13.06
CA ALA A 58 15.27 20.98 13.19
C ALA A 58 15.10 20.48 14.63
N LEU A 59 13.86 20.41 15.08
CA LEU A 59 13.48 19.77 16.33
C LEU A 59 13.65 18.24 16.25
N CYS A 60 13.32 17.66 15.10
CA CYS A 60 13.51 16.24 14.83
C CYS A 60 13.49 15.95 13.31
N PHE A 61 14.04 14.79 12.97
CA PHE A 61 13.87 14.15 11.67
C PHE A 61 13.00 12.91 11.84
N ALA A 62 11.92 12.80 11.07
CA ALA A 62 11.03 11.66 11.12
C ALA A 62 10.80 11.08 9.72
N CYS A 63 10.67 9.75 9.61
CA CYS A 63 10.43 9.08 8.34
C CYS A 63 9.35 8.00 8.45
N THR A 64 8.64 7.77 7.34
CA THR A 64 7.75 6.62 7.19
C THR A 64 8.53 5.41 6.72
N VAL A 65 8.33 4.25 7.35
CA VAL A 65 9.14 3.05 7.12
C VAL A 65 8.26 1.88 6.71
N LEU A 66 8.49 1.39 5.50
CA LEU A 66 7.91 0.15 4.99
C LEU A 66 8.93 -0.98 5.09
N THR A 67 8.48 -2.19 5.42
CA THR A 67 9.32 -3.40 5.43
C THR A 67 9.83 -3.69 4.01
N GLY A 68 11.08 -4.10 3.87
CA GLY A 68 11.71 -4.42 2.60
C GLY A 68 12.63 -3.32 2.06
N SER A 69 12.75 -3.20 0.75
CA SER A 69 13.73 -2.30 0.11
C SER A 69 13.71 -0.83 0.56
N PRO A 70 12.57 -0.22 0.96
CA PRO A 70 12.57 1.15 1.49
C PRO A 70 13.40 1.33 2.77
N LEU A 71 13.56 0.26 3.59
CA LEU A 71 14.42 0.29 4.77
C LEU A 71 15.88 0.65 4.45
N LYS A 72 16.39 0.28 3.26
CA LYS A 72 17.77 0.60 2.85
C LYS A 72 18.01 2.10 2.79
N ASP A 73 17.05 2.81 2.23
CA ASP A 73 17.14 4.25 2.09
C ASP A 73 16.96 4.95 3.44
N VAL A 74 16.01 4.49 4.25
CA VAL A 74 15.77 5.03 5.59
C VAL A 74 16.99 4.84 6.50
N LEU A 75 17.62 3.67 6.49
CA LEU A 75 18.86 3.40 7.23
C LEU A 75 19.97 4.35 6.80
N ARG A 76 20.21 4.44 5.49
CA ARG A 76 21.25 5.28 4.91
C ARG A 76 21.11 6.76 5.31
N ILE A 77 19.90 7.32 5.20
CA ILE A 77 19.67 8.73 5.52
C ILE A 77 19.72 8.96 7.04
N SER A 78 19.22 8.04 7.85
CA SER A 78 19.28 8.13 9.32
C SER A 78 20.73 8.10 9.83
N GLU A 79 21.56 7.24 9.27
CA GLU A 79 23.02 7.19 9.59
C GLU A 79 23.70 8.52 9.20
N LYS A 80 23.41 9.03 8.02
CA LYS A 80 23.98 10.30 7.53
C LYS A 80 23.62 11.49 8.44
N ILE A 81 22.37 11.51 8.92
CA ILE A 81 21.91 12.53 9.87
C ILE A 81 22.66 12.40 11.20
N LYS A 82 22.73 11.18 11.75
CA LYS A 82 23.42 10.98 13.03
C LYS A 82 24.92 11.25 12.99
N GLN A 83 25.55 11.05 11.83
CA GLN A 83 26.95 11.45 11.62
C GLN A 83 27.13 12.98 11.63
N ALA A 84 26.23 13.71 10.98
CA ALA A 84 26.32 15.16 10.86
C ALA A 84 25.74 15.89 12.09
N TYR A 85 24.66 15.37 12.66
CA TYR A 85 23.90 15.97 13.76
C TYR A 85 23.55 14.94 14.82
N PRO A 86 24.53 14.49 15.66
CA PRO A 86 24.34 13.36 16.61
C PRO A 86 23.19 13.57 17.61
N LEU A 87 22.88 14.82 17.95
CA LEU A 87 21.85 15.17 18.93
C LEU A 87 20.44 15.29 18.32
N LEU A 88 20.32 15.37 16.98
CA LEU A 88 19.01 15.48 16.34
C LEU A 88 18.23 14.17 16.53
N PRO A 89 17.04 14.18 17.15
CA PRO A 89 16.20 13.00 17.29
C PRO A 89 15.79 12.43 15.93
N VAL A 90 16.05 11.13 15.70
CA VAL A 90 15.64 10.37 14.53
C VAL A 90 14.46 9.47 14.92
N ILE A 91 13.31 9.72 14.27
CA ILE A 91 12.03 9.07 14.58
C ILE A 91 11.58 8.23 13.39
N TRP A 92 11.31 6.95 13.61
CA TRP A 92 10.75 6.07 12.60
C TRP A 92 9.29 5.75 12.90
N GLY A 93 8.40 5.93 11.89
CA GLY A 93 6.99 5.56 11.97
C GLY A 93 6.55 4.70 10.80
N GLY A 94 5.29 4.27 10.77
CA GLY A 94 4.69 3.50 9.68
C GLY A 94 4.64 1.99 9.92
N TRP A 95 4.50 1.22 8.82
CA TRP A 95 4.25 -0.22 8.88
C TRP A 95 5.33 -1.02 9.60
N HIS A 96 6.61 -0.80 9.25
CA HIS A 96 7.69 -1.60 9.83
C HIS A 96 7.78 -1.45 11.34
N THR A 97 7.72 -0.22 11.83
CA THR A 97 7.77 0.06 13.28
C THR A 97 6.52 -0.37 14.02
N SER A 98 5.37 -0.45 13.33
CA SER A 98 4.13 -1.00 13.92
C SER A 98 4.20 -2.52 14.08
N LEU A 99 4.95 -3.21 13.22
CA LEU A 99 5.21 -4.66 13.31
C LEU A 99 6.37 -4.98 14.26
N PHE A 100 7.42 -4.14 14.25
CA PHE A 100 8.65 -4.31 15.01
C PHE A 100 8.98 -3.05 15.82
N PRO A 101 8.24 -2.76 16.88
CA PRO A 101 8.39 -1.49 17.59
C PRO A 101 9.76 -1.29 18.25
N LYS A 102 10.39 -2.37 18.73
CA LYS A 102 11.66 -2.32 19.45
C LYS A 102 12.89 -2.62 18.59
N ASN A 103 12.73 -3.47 17.56
CA ASN A 103 13.87 -3.99 16.79
C ASN A 103 14.74 -2.86 16.19
N PRO A 104 14.20 -1.82 15.53
CA PRO A 104 15.05 -0.75 15.00
C PRO A 104 15.87 -0.04 16.07
N LEU A 105 15.35 0.05 17.29
CA LEU A 105 16.07 0.69 18.40
C LEU A 105 17.18 -0.21 18.98
N VAL A 106 16.98 -1.54 18.97
CA VAL A 106 17.98 -2.51 19.42
C VAL A 106 19.07 -2.67 18.37
N ASP A 107 18.69 -2.81 17.11
CA ASP A 107 19.59 -3.14 16.00
C ASP A 107 20.43 -1.96 15.54
N GLU A 108 19.90 -0.73 15.61
CA GLU A 108 20.48 0.43 14.97
C GLU A 108 20.75 1.58 15.94
N THR A 109 21.96 2.13 15.85
CA THR A 109 22.34 3.32 16.66
C THR A 109 21.77 4.62 16.12
N CYS A 110 21.37 4.63 14.84
CA CYS A 110 20.85 5.82 14.15
C CYS A 110 19.35 6.08 14.38
N VAL A 111 18.67 5.28 15.21
CA VAL A 111 17.24 5.43 15.52
C VAL A 111 17.07 5.70 17.02
N ASP A 112 16.36 6.77 17.36
CA ASP A 112 16.13 7.15 18.75
C ASP A 112 14.74 6.77 19.25
N ILE A 113 13.72 6.90 18.35
CA ILE A 113 12.31 6.73 18.71
C ILE A 113 11.60 5.98 17.58
N THR A 114 10.69 5.06 17.92
CA THR A 114 9.75 4.46 16.97
C THR A 114 8.31 4.79 17.35
N VAL A 115 7.45 5.01 16.35
CA VAL A 115 6.02 5.31 16.49
C VAL A 115 5.22 4.16 15.88
N GLN A 116 4.17 3.69 16.58
CA GLN A 116 3.34 2.57 16.17
C GLN A 116 1.90 2.97 15.89
N GLY A 117 1.27 2.28 14.92
CA GLY A 117 -0.15 2.43 14.58
C GLY A 117 -0.47 3.77 13.93
N GLN A 118 -1.64 4.33 14.27
CA GLN A 118 -2.09 5.63 13.76
C GLN A 118 -1.24 6.76 14.34
N GLY A 119 -0.63 7.55 13.46
CA GLY A 119 0.44 8.47 13.82
C GLY A 119 0.02 9.87 14.26
N GLU A 120 -1.15 10.38 13.86
CA GLU A 120 -1.51 11.80 13.94
C GLU A 120 -1.47 12.34 15.38
N GLU A 121 -2.15 11.70 16.30
CA GLU A 121 -2.13 12.11 17.71
C GLU A 121 -0.81 11.77 18.40
N THR A 122 -0.24 10.59 18.10
CA THR A 122 1.02 10.15 18.71
C THR A 122 2.16 11.07 18.32
N PHE A 123 2.28 11.41 17.05
CA PHE A 123 3.35 12.29 16.58
C PHE A 123 3.19 13.73 17.10
N LYS A 124 1.95 14.25 17.13
CA LYS A 124 1.66 15.56 17.73
C LYS A 124 2.09 15.62 19.20
N GLU A 125 1.71 14.62 20.00
CA GLU A 125 2.11 14.55 21.41
C GLU A 125 3.62 14.41 21.57
N LEU A 126 4.26 13.56 20.73
CA LEU A 126 5.71 13.34 20.75
C LEU A 126 6.49 14.64 20.47
N VAL A 127 6.15 15.39 19.41
CA VAL A 127 6.88 16.62 19.09
C VAL A 127 6.65 17.71 20.13
N THR A 128 5.47 17.74 20.78
CA THR A 128 5.22 18.64 21.90
C THR A 128 6.14 18.30 23.09
N HIS A 129 6.27 17.02 23.43
CA HIS A 129 7.17 16.56 24.50
C HIS A 129 8.65 16.89 24.18
N LEU A 130 9.08 16.65 22.93
CA LEU A 130 10.44 17.02 22.50
C LEU A 130 10.68 18.53 22.57
N ALA A 131 9.71 19.32 22.11
CA ALA A 131 9.79 20.80 22.11
C ALA A 131 9.86 21.42 23.50
N GLN A 132 9.19 20.78 24.47
CA GLN A 132 9.11 21.25 25.86
C GLN A 132 10.02 20.47 26.81
N GLN A 133 10.81 19.53 26.30
CA GLN A 133 11.70 18.65 27.08
C GLN A 133 10.96 17.86 28.18
N LEU A 134 9.72 17.42 27.86
CA LEU A 134 8.90 16.62 28.78
C LEU A 134 9.25 15.14 28.70
N PRO A 135 8.94 14.33 29.77
CA PRO A 135 9.20 12.90 29.77
C PRO A 135 8.47 12.14 28.67
N LEU A 136 9.18 11.35 27.86
CA LEU A 136 8.61 10.57 26.75
C LEU A 136 7.77 9.38 27.23
N GLU A 137 7.92 8.94 28.46
CA GLU A 137 7.13 7.88 29.09
C GLU A 137 5.63 8.16 29.08
N ASN A 138 5.25 9.44 29.01
CA ASN A 138 3.86 9.88 29.00
C ASN A 138 3.23 9.81 27.59
N VAL A 139 4.04 9.73 26.53
CA VAL A 139 3.57 9.64 25.14
C VAL A 139 3.15 8.20 24.83
N LYS A 140 1.89 7.98 24.45
CA LYS A 140 1.38 6.65 24.08
C LYS A 140 1.80 6.25 22.66
N GLY A 141 2.09 4.96 22.45
CA GLY A 141 2.32 4.39 21.13
C GLY A 141 3.72 4.63 20.58
N ILE A 142 4.72 4.75 21.46
CA ILE A 142 6.13 4.88 21.06
C ILE A 142 7.03 3.84 21.76
N CYS A 143 8.18 3.60 21.16
CA CYS A 143 9.35 3.08 21.87
C CYS A 143 10.51 4.07 21.74
N PHE A 144 11.37 4.15 22.74
CA PHE A 144 12.54 5.05 22.74
C PHE A 144 13.66 4.50 23.62
N LYS A 145 14.88 5.00 23.38
CA LYS A 145 16.07 4.63 24.19
C LYS A 145 16.19 5.54 25.40
N LYS A 146 16.38 4.94 26.57
CA LYS A 146 16.68 5.64 27.83
C LYS A 146 17.71 4.86 28.63
N GLN A 147 18.83 5.48 28.93
CA GLN A 147 19.94 4.88 29.73
C GLN A 147 20.39 3.48 29.22
N GLY A 148 20.39 3.28 27.90
CA GLY A 148 20.77 2.02 27.27
C GLY A 148 19.66 0.98 27.14
N GLU A 149 18.49 1.21 27.71
CA GLU A 149 17.32 0.35 27.61
C GLU A 149 16.29 0.86 26.61
N VAL A 150 15.53 -0.04 26.00
CA VAL A 150 14.40 0.30 25.12
C VAL A 150 13.10 0.28 25.93
N ILE A 151 12.54 1.45 26.17
CA ILE A 151 11.26 1.64 26.84
C ILE A 151 10.14 1.59 25.80
N GLN A 152 9.08 0.83 26.07
CA GLN A 152 7.85 0.81 25.27
C GLN A 152 6.69 1.36 26.09
N THR A 153 6.02 2.36 25.57
CA THR A 153 4.84 2.95 26.19
C THR A 153 3.56 2.19 25.81
N PRO A 154 2.47 2.34 26.57
CA PRO A 154 1.20 1.72 26.21
C PRO A 154 0.74 2.09 24.81
N PRO A 155 0.13 1.17 24.03
CA PRO A 155 -0.34 1.46 22.69
C PRO A 155 -1.47 2.50 22.72
N ARG A 156 -1.56 3.31 21.64
CA ARG A 156 -2.67 4.23 21.42
C ARG A 156 -3.80 3.50 20.70
N SER A 157 -5.03 3.73 21.13
CA SER A 157 -6.21 3.25 20.42
C SER A 157 -6.41 4.01 19.13
N LEU A 158 -6.99 3.35 18.10
CA LEU A 158 -7.40 4.02 16.88
C LEU A 158 -8.38 5.14 17.18
N THR A 159 -8.06 6.34 16.73
CA THR A 159 -8.93 7.53 16.81
C THR A 159 -9.82 7.60 15.59
N ASP A 160 -11.06 8.01 15.77
CA ASP A 160 -11.99 8.26 14.66
C ASP A 160 -11.42 9.33 13.73
N MET A 161 -11.28 8.99 12.44
CA MET A 161 -10.73 9.89 11.43
C MET A 161 -11.50 11.19 11.28
N ASN A 162 -12.81 11.20 11.58
CA ASN A 162 -13.64 12.42 11.51
C ASN A 162 -13.26 13.49 12.54
N LYS A 163 -12.45 13.14 13.56
CA LYS A 163 -11.91 14.08 14.54
C LYS A 163 -10.72 14.90 14.02
N PHE A 164 -10.06 14.43 12.96
CA PHE A 164 -8.93 15.16 12.35
C PHE A 164 -9.41 16.22 11.37
N GLY A 165 -8.61 17.26 11.20
CA GLY A 165 -8.81 18.30 10.19
C GLY A 165 -8.70 17.78 8.75
N ARG A 166 -9.01 18.64 7.79
CA ARG A 166 -8.73 18.35 6.38
C ARG A 166 -7.24 18.29 6.15
N ILE A 167 -6.78 17.25 5.43
CA ILE A 167 -5.36 17.07 5.09
C ILE A 167 -4.84 18.30 4.35
N ASN A 168 -3.69 18.79 4.80
CA ASN A 168 -3.03 19.94 4.17
C ASN A 168 -2.05 19.51 3.08
N TYR A 169 -2.50 19.49 1.83
CA TYR A 169 -1.64 19.17 0.69
C TYR A 169 -0.71 20.31 0.27
N GLU A 170 -0.77 21.50 0.92
CA GLU A 170 0.20 22.57 0.69
C GLU A 170 1.58 22.24 1.29
N LEU A 171 1.66 21.21 2.13
CA LEU A 171 2.93 20.68 2.64
C LEU A 171 3.79 20.01 1.55
N ILE A 172 3.24 19.81 0.34
CA ILE A 172 3.93 19.25 -0.82
C ILE A 172 3.63 20.06 -2.09
N GLU A 173 4.50 19.94 -3.09
CA GLU A 173 4.25 20.49 -4.42
C GLU A 173 3.43 19.50 -5.26
N VAL A 174 2.10 19.53 -5.15
CA VAL A 174 1.16 18.59 -5.82
C VAL A 174 1.43 18.47 -7.33
N GLU A 175 1.81 19.56 -8.01
CA GLU A 175 2.10 19.57 -9.44
C GLU A 175 3.30 18.67 -9.82
N LYS A 176 4.31 18.52 -8.97
CA LYS A 176 5.43 17.60 -9.19
C LYS A 176 4.94 16.15 -9.27
N TYR A 177 3.95 15.79 -8.43
CA TYR A 177 3.35 14.45 -8.45
C TYR A 177 2.54 14.20 -9.73
N PHE A 178 1.78 15.18 -10.19
CA PHE A 178 1.07 15.09 -11.47
C PHE A 178 2.02 14.93 -12.65
N GLN A 179 3.10 15.70 -12.69
CA GLN A 179 4.14 15.59 -13.72
C GLN A 179 4.79 14.20 -13.71
N LYS A 180 5.18 13.70 -12.54
CA LYS A 180 5.81 12.37 -12.39
C LYS A 180 4.87 11.23 -12.80
N LYS A 181 3.57 11.37 -12.52
CA LYS A 181 2.54 10.40 -12.95
C LYS A 181 2.18 10.53 -14.45
N GLY A 182 2.55 11.62 -15.10
CA GLY A 182 2.13 11.94 -16.47
C GLY A 182 0.63 12.20 -16.62
N LYS A 183 -0.06 12.49 -15.54
CA LYS A 183 -1.51 12.79 -15.49
C LYS A 183 -1.88 13.51 -14.19
N ARG A 184 -2.97 14.28 -14.23
CA ARG A 184 -3.52 14.97 -13.04
C ARG A 184 -4.29 13.98 -12.16
N GLN A 185 -3.57 13.02 -11.58
CA GLN A 185 -4.12 12.02 -10.67
C GLN A 185 -3.78 12.37 -9.23
N PHE A 186 -4.82 12.64 -8.45
CA PHE A 186 -4.75 12.91 -7.03
C PHE A 186 -4.88 11.61 -6.22
N ASP A 187 -4.24 11.53 -5.05
CA ASP A 187 -4.38 10.40 -4.13
C ASP A 187 -4.99 10.89 -2.82
N MET A 188 -5.91 10.11 -2.28
CA MET A 188 -6.53 10.34 -0.97
C MET A 188 -6.59 9.03 -0.18
N ILE A 189 -6.59 9.17 1.13
CA ILE A 189 -6.97 8.11 2.06
C ILE A 189 -8.19 8.60 2.86
N THR A 190 -9.22 7.79 2.94
CA THR A 190 -10.50 8.16 3.57
C THR A 190 -10.91 7.20 4.67
N SER A 191 -10.16 6.12 4.83
CA SER A 191 -10.33 5.14 5.90
C SER A 191 -9.00 4.59 6.36
N ILE A 192 -8.94 4.06 7.56
CA ILE A 192 -7.77 3.43 8.15
C ILE A 192 -8.17 2.17 8.89
N GLY A 193 -7.33 1.13 8.75
CA GLY A 193 -7.49 -0.16 9.38
C GLY A 193 -8.44 -1.10 8.64
N CYS A 194 -8.59 -2.30 9.16
CA CYS A 194 -9.38 -3.36 8.55
C CYS A 194 -9.88 -4.32 9.63
N PHE A 195 -11.19 -4.56 9.71
CA PHE A 195 -11.76 -5.47 10.71
C PHE A 195 -11.83 -6.93 10.26
N PHE A 196 -11.46 -7.23 9.03
CA PHE A 196 -11.41 -8.61 8.54
C PHE A 196 -10.26 -9.39 9.19
N ARG A 197 -10.26 -10.73 9.01
CA ARG A 197 -9.34 -11.62 9.70
C ARG A 197 -8.45 -12.44 8.80
N CYS A 198 -8.23 -11.98 7.56
CA CYS A 198 -7.45 -12.72 6.57
C CYS A 198 -6.11 -13.19 7.15
N ALA A 199 -5.89 -14.53 7.16
CA ALA A 199 -4.79 -15.16 7.88
C ALA A 199 -3.39 -14.81 7.33
N PHE A 200 -3.30 -14.29 6.11
CA PHE A 200 -2.05 -13.89 5.46
C PHE A 200 -1.71 -12.40 5.65
N CYS A 201 -2.66 -11.59 6.16
CA CYS A 201 -2.56 -10.14 6.21
C CYS A 201 -2.06 -9.65 7.58
N ALA A 202 -1.23 -8.61 7.60
CA ALA A 202 -0.75 -7.98 8.81
C ALA A 202 -1.68 -6.88 9.37
N ASP A 203 -2.63 -6.34 8.57
CA ASP A 203 -3.58 -5.30 9.02
C ASP A 203 -4.34 -5.66 10.30
N PRO A 204 -4.90 -6.90 10.43
CA PRO A 204 -5.57 -7.29 11.64
C PRO A 204 -4.71 -7.19 12.90
N PHE A 205 -3.40 -7.38 12.75
CA PHE A 205 -2.44 -7.24 13.84
C PHE A 205 -2.16 -5.78 14.17
N VAL A 206 -1.84 -4.95 13.16
CA VAL A 206 -1.45 -3.55 13.35
C VAL A 206 -2.58 -2.71 13.94
N TYR A 207 -3.81 -2.88 13.44
CA TYR A 207 -4.97 -2.09 13.85
C TYR A 207 -5.88 -2.82 14.85
N ASN A 208 -5.49 -4.01 15.34
CA ASN A 208 -6.32 -4.82 16.25
C ASN A 208 -7.75 -5.00 15.74
N ARG A 209 -7.90 -5.20 14.41
CA ARG A 209 -9.19 -5.34 13.70
C ARG A 209 -10.14 -4.16 13.92
N LYS A 210 -9.61 -2.96 14.16
CA LYS A 210 -10.40 -1.73 14.19
C LYS A 210 -10.40 -1.09 12.80
N PHE A 211 -11.42 -0.29 12.56
CA PHE A 211 -11.61 0.43 11.31
C PHE A 211 -12.26 1.78 11.60
N SER A 212 -11.81 2.82 10.91
CA SER A 212 -12.44 4.14 10.90
C SER A 212 -12.46 4.70 9.50
N ALA A 213 -13.53 5.40 9.12
CA ALA A 213 -13.68 6.04 7.83
C ALA A 213 -14.33 7.42 7.97
N TYR A 214 -14.02 8.31 7.03
CA TYR A 214 -14.77 9.55 6.87
C TYR A 214 -16.23 9.26 6.48
N THR A 215 -17.15 10.14 6.85
CA THR A 215 -18.52 10.11 6.35
C THR A 215 -18.56 10.46 4.85
N ALA A 216 -19.61 10.03 4.13
CA ALA A 216 -19.79 10.37 2.72
C ALA A 216 -19.76 11.88 2.47
N GLN A 217 -20.44 12.65 3.34
CA GLN A 217 -20.46 14.11 3.29
C GLN A 217 -19.06 14.70 3.41
N ARG A 218 -18.28 14.26 4.42
CA ARG A 218 -16.90 14.69 4.63
C ARG A 218 -16.02 14.38 3.42
N MET A 219 -16.13 13.17 2.87
CA MET A 219 -15.38 12.79 1.67
C MET A 219 -15.73 13.70 0.49
N ALA A 220 -17.03 13.98 0.27
CA ALA A 220 -17.48 14.84 -0.80
C ALA A 220 -17.00 16.29 -0.64
N ASP A 221 -17.02 16.83 0.59
CA ASP A 221 -16.55 18.18 0.90
C ASP A 221 -15.04 18.33 0.67
N ASP A 222 -14.24 17.33 1.07
CA ASP A 222 -12.80 17.32 0.86
C ASP A 222 -12.45 17.15 -0.63
N ILE A 223 -13.14 16.26 -1.35
CA ILE A 223 -12.94 16.07 -2.80
C ILE A 223 -13.29 17.36 -3.56
N GLU A 224 -14.41 18.01 -3.25
CA GLU A 224 -14.80 19.25 -3.89
C GLU A 224 -13.78 20.36 -3.67
N PHE A 225 -13.30 20.50 -2.42
CA PHE A 225 -12.29 21.49 -2.06
C PHE A 225 -11.00 21.26 -2.86
N PHE A 226 -10.48 20.04 -2.88
CA PHE A 226 -9.24 19.73 -3.60
C PHE A 226 -9.44 19.76 -5.11
N TYR A 227 -10.60 19.36 -5.61
CA TYR A 227 -10.93 19.45 -7.04
C TYR A 227 -10.90 20.90 -7.52
N LYS A 228 -11.50 21.82 -6.76
CA LYS A 228 -11.46 23.27 -7.09
C LYS A 228 -10.02 23.82 -7.01
N LYS A 229 -9.24 23.38 -6.04
CA LYS A 229 -7.87 23.88 -5.82
C LYS A 229 -6.86 23.33 -6.82
N TYR A 230 -6.84 22.02 -7.02
CA TYR A 230 -5.80 21.33 -7.79
C TYR A 230 -6.23 20.88 -9.18
N GLN A 231 -7.48 21.05 -9.57
CA GLN A 231 -8.00 20.76 -10.91
C GLN A 231 -7.59 19.35 -11.41
N PHE A 232 -7.63 18.34 -10.56
CA PHE A 232 -7.31 16.98 -10.95
C PHE A 232 -8.47 16.34 -11.74
N THR A 233 -8.15 15.39 -12.61
CA THR A 233 -9.13 14.69 -13.46
C THR A 233 -9.32 13.24 -13.07
N ASP A 234 -8.47 12.72 -12.22
CA ASP A 234 -8.48 11.34 -11.76
C ASP A 234 -8.13 11.26 -10.26
N LEU A 235 -8.81 10.39 -9.51
CA LEU A 235 -8.63 10.21 -8.09
C LEU A 235 -8.38 8.73 -7.78
N ASN A 236 -7.33 8.44 -7.01
CA ASN A 236 -7.12 7.13 -6.41
C ASN A 236 -7.38 7.19 -4.90
N PHE A 237 -8.31 6.36 -4.42
CA PHE A 237 -8.42 6.08 -3.00
C PHE A 237 -7.42 5.00 -2.63
N GLN A 238 -6.54 5.31 -1.66
CA GLN A 238 -5.44 4.45 -1.20
C GLN A 238 -5.80 3.68 0.08
N ASP A 239 -7.08 3.52 0.33
CA ASP A 239 -7.63 2.80 1.47
C ASP A 239 -7.38 1.29 1.34
N GLU A 240 -7.10 0.59 2.44
CA GLU A 240 -6.96 -0.87 2.46
C GLU A 240 -8.26 -1.56 2.01
N THR A 241 -9.43 -0.97 2.34
CA THR A 241 -10.74 -1.47 1.94
C THR A 241 -11.78 -0.35 1.88
N PHE A 242 -11.86 0.31 0.72
CA PHE A 242 -12.72 1.49 0.53
C PHE A 242 -14.22 1.17 0.62
N PHE A 243 -14.67 0.04 0.04
CA PHE A 243 -16.09 -0.34 -0.02
C PHE A 243 -16.61 -1.01 1.24
N THR A 244 -15.99 -0.78 2.39
CA THR A 244 -16.38 -1.38 3.68
C THR A 244 -17.84 -1.11 4.05
N TYR A 245 -18.32 0.09 3.76
CA TYR A 245 -19.72 0.50 3.89
C TYR A 245 -20.31 0.86 2.52
N PRO A 246 -20.84 -0.13 1.73
CA PRO A 246 -21.28 0.10 0.37
C PRO A 246 -22.30 1.23 0.21
N LYS A 247 -23.27 1.33 1.13
CA LYS A 247 -24.26 2.40 1.15
C LYS A 247 -23.62 3.79 1.21
N GLN A 248 -22.63 3.97 2.09
CA GLN A 248 -21.88 5.23 2.22
C GLN A 248 -21.13 5.59 0.92
N ILE A 249 -20.63 4.59 0.19
CA ILE A 249 -19.98 4.84 -1.11
C ILE A 249 -21.01 5.23 -2.18
N GLY A 250 -22.22 4.64 -2.15
CA GLY A 250 -23.33 5.07 -2.99
C GLY A 250 -23.75 6.53 -2.70
N GLU A 251 -23.79 6.92 -1.43
CA GLU A 251 -24.05 8.29 -1.00
C GLU A 251 -22.94 9.25 -1.50
N LEU A 252 -21.68 8.90 -1.34
CA LEU A 252 -20.55 9.66 -1.91
C LEU A 252 -20.70 9.84 -3.43
N ALA A 253 -20.96 8.75 -4.14
CA ALA A 253 -21.13 8.79 -5.60
C ALA A 253 -22.26 9.74 -6.01
N THR A 254 -23.37 9.75 -5.27
CA THR A 254 -24.49 10.67 -5.47
C THR A 254 -24.06 12.12 -5.21
N GLU A 255 -23.33 12.40 -4.14
CA GLU A 255 -22.80 13.74 -3.85
C GLU A 255 -21.86 14.24 -4.96
N LEU A 256 -20.97 13.40 -5.49
CA LEU A 256 -20.08 13.78 -6.59
C LEU A 256 -20.87 14.19 -7.85
N ILE A 257 -21.97 13.48 -8.15
CA ILE A 257 -22.86 13.79 -9.27
C ILE A 257 -23.59 15.13 -9.02
N ASN A 258 -24.22 15.28 -7.84
CA ASN A 258 -24.99 16.47 -7.48
C ASN A 258 -24.14 17.75 -7.49
N ARG A 259 -22.87 17.65 -7.08
CA ARG A 259 -21.90 18.74 -7.09
C ARG A 259 -21.23 18.96 -8.44
N ASN A 260 -21.61 18.19 -9.47
CA ASN A 260 -21.05 18.26 -10.83
C ASN A 260 -19.51 18.11 -10.84
N ILE A 261 -18.96 17.26 -9.97
CA ILE A 261 -17.52 16.95 -9.91
C ILE A 261 -17.20 15.93 -11.00
N LYS A 262 -16.50 16.37 -12.04
CA LYS A 262 -16.19 15.56 -13.23
C LYS A 262 -14.79 14.97 -13.15
N ILE A 263 -14.68 13.85 -12.47
CA ILE A 263 -13.43 13.09 -12.33
C ILE A 263 -13.67 11.61 -12.68
N THR A 264 -12.59 10.90 -12.93
CA THR A 264 -12.60 9.44 -12.82
C THR A 264 -11.99 9.04 -11.47
N TRP A 265 -12.38 7.86 -10.94
CA TRP A 265 -11.79 7.41 -9.69
C TRP A 265 -11.61 5.89 -9.63
N ALA A 266 -10.71 5.46 -8.75
CA ALA A 266 -10.40 4.05 -8.52
C ALA A 266 -10.24 3.78 -7.02
N ALA A 267 -10.59 2.56 -6.59
CA ALA A 267 -10.50 2.17 -5.19
C ALA A 267 -10.33 0.65 -5.02
N THR A 268 -10.05 0.22 -3.78
CA THR A 268 -9.99 -1.19 -3.39
C THR A 268 -11.38 -1.69 -2.96
N MET A 269 -11.68 -2.95 -3.24
CA MET A 269 -12.94 -3.60 -2.90
C MET A 269 -12.69 -5.04 -2.49
N ARG A 270 -13.42 -5.53 -1.48
CA ARG A 270 -13.57 -6.96 -1.27
C ARG A 270 -14.82 -7.46 -2.01
N ALA A 271 -14.80 -8.68 -2.52
CA ALA A 271 -15.94 -9.19 -3.30
C ALA A 271 -17.22 -9.36 -2.46
N ASP A 272 -17.11 -9.61 -1.15
CA ASP A 272 -18.26 -9.64 -0.25
C ASP A 272 -18.88 -8.25 -0.02
N GLN A 273 -18.10 -7.17 -0.12
CA GLN A 273 -18.58 -5.79 -0.09
C GLN A 273 -19.35 -5.45 -1.36
N GLY A 274 -18.72 -5.66 -2.54
CA GLY A 274 -19.37 -5.42 -3.84
C GLY A 274 -20.61 -6.27 -4.06
N SER A 275 -20.66 -7.50 -3.52
CA SER A 275 -21.87 -8.36 -3.64
C SER A 275 -23.06 -7.88 -2.81
N ARG A 276 -22.87 -6.93 -1.91
CA ARG A 276 -23.96 -6.29 -1.13
C ARG A 276 -24.48 -5.02 -1.79
N MET A 277 -23.80 -4.51 -2.81
CA MET A 277 -24.26 -3.35 -3.55
C MET A 277 -25.44 -3.70 -4.45
N SER A 278 -26.46 -2.86 -4.44
CA SER A 278 -27.56 -2.91 -5.39
C SER A 278 -27.08 -2.53 -6.80
N ASP A 279 -27.86 -2.94 -7.81
CA ASP A 279 -27.58 -2.56 -9.18
C ASP A 279 -27.58 -1.03 -9.39
N GLN A 280 -28.45 -0.32 -8.66
CA GLN A 280 -28.50 1.15 -8.67
C GLN A 280 -27.23 1.77 -8.10
N GLU A 281 -26.67 1.24 -7.01
CA GLU A 281 -25.41 1.74 -6.43
C GLU A 281 -24.24 1.52 -7.39
N TRP A 282 -24.16 0.38 -8.08
CA TRP A 282 -23.19 0.15 -9.15
C TRP A 282 -23.33 1.18 -10.29
N ALA A 283 -24.55 1.43 -10.74
CA ALA A 283 -24.83 2.42 -11.78
C ALA A 283 -24.41 3.83 -11.33
N THR A 284 -24.76 4.23 -10.11
CA THR A 284 -24.42 5.54 -9.54
C THR A 284 -22.90 5.71 -9.38
N CYS A 285 -22.20 4.70 -8.89
CA CYS A 285 -20.73 4.71 -8.82
C CYS A 285 -20.11 4.89 -10.23
N LYS A 286 -20.63 4.18 -11.24
CA LYS A 286 -20.16 4.36 -12.62
C LYS A 286 -20.42 5.78 -13.13
N GLN A 287 -21.62 6.31 -12.91
CA GLN A 287 -22.00 7.67 -13.33
C GLN A 287 -21.13 8.75 -12.66
N SER A 288 -20.75 8.54 -11.39
CA SER A 288 -19.84 9.45 -10.66
C SER A 288 -18.37 9.34 -11.10
N GLY A 289 -18.03 8.41 -12.00
CA GLY A 289 -16.71 8.27 -12.57
C GLY A 289 -15.90 7.06 -12.11
N LEU A 290 -16.48 6.06 -11.43
CA LEU A 290 -15.77 4.82 -11.08
C LEU A 290 -15.24 4.15 -12.35
N ARG A 291 -13.92 4.20 -12.53
CA ARG A 291 -13.23 3.64 -13.69
C ARG A 291 -12.60 2.28 -13.43
N ARG A 292 -12.21 2.02 -12.19
CA ARG A 292 -11.48 0.80 -11.84
C ARG A 292 -11.66 0.44 -10.36
N VAL A 293 -11.78 -0.85 -10.11
CA VAL A 293 -11.67 -1.43 -8.76
C VAL A 293 -10.52 -2.43 -8.70
N LEU A 294 -9.89 -2.54 -7.53
CA LEU A 294 -8.99 -3.65 -7.21
C LEU A 294 -9.76 -4.61 -6.31
N ILE A 295 -9.97 -5.84 -6.75
CA ILE A 295 -10.70 -6.87 -6.01
C ILE A 295 -9.73 -7.98 -5.63
N GLY A 296 -9.32 -8.02 -4.35
CA GLY A 296 -8.48 -9.09 -3.82
C GLY A 296 -9.19 -10.43 -3.94
N VAL A 297 -8.62 -11.36 -4.71
CA VAL A 297 -9.13 -12.73 -4.89
C VAL A 297 -8.31 -13.72 -4.10
N GLU A 298 -7.01 -13.60 -4.15
CA GLU A 298 -5.94 -14.41 -3.57
C GLU A 298 -5.87 -15.82 -4.18
N SER A 299 -6.97 -16.60 -4.20
CA SER A 299 -7.00 -17.95 -4.77
C SER A 299 -8.27 -18.20 -5.58
N GLY A 300 -8.17 -19.06 -6.59
CA GLY A 300 -9.33 -19.62 -7.32
C GLY A 300 -9.86 -20.92 -6.73
N SER A 301 -9.29 -21.39 -5.62
CA SER A 301 -9.76 -22.54 -4.85
C SER A 301 -10.56 -22.07 -3.64
N GLN A 302 -11.81 -22.54 -3.49
CA GLN A 302 -12.62 -22.19 -2.32
C GLN A 302 -12.01 -22.74 -1.03
N GLU A 303 -11.48 -23.97 -1.06
CA GLU A 303 -10.77 -24.57 0.07
C GLU A 303 -9.60 -23.68 0.54
N MET A 304 -8.81 -23.16 -0.42
CA MET A 304 -7.71 -22.26 -0.11
C MET A 304 -8.21 -20.93 0.44
N MET A 305 -9.30 -20.37 -0.10
CA MET A 305 -9.89 -19.13 0.44
C MET A 305 -10.42 -19.30 1.86
N ASP A 306 -10.99 -20.47 2.17
CA ASP A 306 -11.46 -20.81 3.52
C ASP A 306 -10.26 -20.99 4.47
N TRP A 307 -9.17 -21.63 4.04
CA TRP A 307 -7.92 -21.73 4.80
C TRP A 307 -7.25 -20.37 5.07
N LEU A 308 -7.33 -19.46 4.09
CA LEU A 308 -6.86 -18.07 4.23
C LEU A 308 -7.75 -17.21 5.15
N GLU A 309 -8.83 -17.76 5.69
CA GLU A 309 -9.84 -17.04 6.49
C GLU A 309 -10.32 -15.74 5.79
N LYS A 310 -10.42 -15.80 4.46
CA LYS A 310 -10.84 -14.63 3.71
C LYS A 310 -12.33 -14.35 3.83
N ASP A 311 -13.11 -15.37 4.21
CA ASP A 311 -14.57 -15.33 4.41
C ASP A 311 -15.33 -14.85 3.14
N ILE A 312 -14.83 -15.19 1.95
CA ILE A 312 -15.43 -14.85 0.65
C ILE A 312 -15.68 -16.13 -0.14
N LYS A 313 -16.86 -16.24 -0.75
CA LYS A 313 -17.16 -17.30 -1.72
C LYS A 313 -16.79 -16.85 -3.14
N ILE A 314 -16.28 -17.77 -3.95
CA ILE A 314 -15.84 -17.52 -5.34
C ILE A 314 -16.97 -16.92 -6.20
N GLU A 315 -18.21 -17.33 -5.94
CA GLU A 315 -19.40 -16.80 -6.62
C GLU A 315 -19.55 -15.29 -6.43
N LYS A 316 -19.16 -14.74 -5.26
CA LYS A 316 -19.18 -13.29 -5.02
C LYS A 316 -18.15 -12.56 -5.86
N VAL A 317 -16.99 -13.15 -6.10
CA VAL A 317 -15.98 -12.60 -7.02
C VAL A 317 -16.53 -12.57 -8.45
N LEU A 318 -17.17 -13.64 -8.90
CA LEU A 318 -17.79 -13.71 -10.22
C LEU A 318 -18.95 -12.72 -10.37
N PHE A 319 -19.76 -12.55 -9.32
CA PHE A 319 -20.82 -11.53 -9.29
C PHE A 319 -20.24 -10.14 -9.48
N CYS A 320 -19.23 -9.75 -8.69
CA CYS A 320 -18.58 -8.43 -8.81
C CYS A 320 -17.94 -8.25 -10.20
N ALA A 321 -17.29 -9.29 -10.74
CA ALA A 321 -16.75 -9.26 -12.09
C ALA A 321 -17.85 -9.05 -13.15
N ALA A 322 -19.02 -9.71 -13.00
CA ALA A 322 -20.16 -9.51 -13.90
C ALA A 322 -20.70 -8.07 -13.84
N GLN A 323 -20.83 -7.50 -12.63
CA GLN A 323 -21.24 -6.11 -12.45
C GLN A 323 -20.23 -5.13 -13.06
N CYS A 324 -18.94 -5.33 -12.82
CA CYS A 324 -17.90 -4.50 -13.43
C CYS A 324 -17.92 -4.57 -14.96
N LYS A 325 -18.13 -5.77 -15.54
CA LYS A 325 -18.32 -5.94 -16.98
C LYS A 325 -19.56 -5.18 -17.48
N LYS A 326 -20.71 -5.33 -16.79
CA LYS A 326 -21.99 -4.68 -17.13
C LYS A 326 -21.83 -3.15 -17.23
N TYR A 327 -21.13 -2.57 -16.27
CA TYR A 327 -20.95 -1.12 -16.16
C TYR A 327 -19.64 -0.61 -16.79
N ASN A 328 -18.90 -1.44 -17.51
CA ASN A 328 -17.61 -1.08 -18.12
C ASN A 328 -16.65 -0.42 -17.11
N ILE A 329 -16.45 -1.13 -16.00
CA ILE A 329 -15.48 -0.79 -14.93
C ILE A 329 -14.31 -1.74 -15.07
N ASP A 330 -13.10 -1.21 -15.17
CA ASP A 330 -11.87 -2.02 -15.18
C ASP A 330 -11.67 -2.71 -13.83
N VAL A 331 -11.05 -3.89 -13.83
CA VAL A 331 -10.72 -4.60 -12.59
C VAL A 331 -9.28 -5.07 -12.59
N ILE A 332 -8.61 -4.91 -11.44
CA ILE A 332 -7.38 -5.62 -11.12
C ILE A 332 -7.73 -6.69 -10.09
N PHE A 333 -7.42 -7.95 -10.42
CA PHE A 333 -7.60 -9.09 -9.53
C PHE A 333 -6.22 -9.58 -9.04
N PRO A 334 -5.79 -9.21 -7.83
CA PRO A 334 -4.62 -9.80 -7.19
C PRO A 334 -4.89 -11.27 -6.81
N PHE A 335 -3.88 -12.10 -7.08
CA PHE A 335 -3.78 -13.48 -6.64
C PHE A 335 -2.47 -13.67 -5.88
N ILE A 336 -2.49 -14.52 -4.87
CA ILE A 336 -1.31 -14.94 -4.13
C ILE A 336 -1.17 -16.45 -4.31
N VAL A 337 0.02 -16.90 -4.68
CA VAL A 337 0.36 -18.31 -4.90
C VAL A 337 1.60 -18.68 -4.09
N GLY A 338 1.85 -19.96 -3.92
CA GLY A 338 3.00 -20.45 -3.18
C GLY A 338 2.84 -20.23 -1.68
N PHE A 339 1.67 -20.47 -1.13
CA PHE A 339 1.50 -20.61 0.31
C PHE A 339 2.14 -21.90 0.81
N PRO A 340 2.62 -21.95 2.07
CA PRO A 340 3.02 -23.21 2.69
C PRO A 340 1.88 -24.23 2.64
N GLY A 341 2.13 -25.43 2.13
CA GLY A 341 1.11 -26.47 2.01
C GLY A 341 0.09 -26.31 0.87
N GLU A 342 0.25 -25.29 0.00
CA GLU A 342 -0.62 -25.12 -1.17
C GLU A 342 -0.54 -26.34 -2.11
N THR A 343 -1.68 -27.00 -2.38
CA THR A 343 -1.77 -28.20 -3.22
C THR A 343 -1.71 -27.86 -4.72
N ASP A 344 -1.31 -28.81 -5.55
CA ASP A 344 -1.33 -28.65 -7.01
C ASP A 344 -2.74 -28.51 -7.57
N GLU A 345 -3.74 -29.09 -6.89
CA GLU A 345 -5.15 -28.93 -7.22
C GLU A 345 -5.59 -27.48 -7.00
N SER A 346 -5.25 -26.87 -5.86
CA SER A 346 -5.52 -25.46 -5.57
C SER A 346 -4.88 -24.55 -6.62
N VAL A 347 -3.62 -24.82 -7.00
CA VAL A 347 -2.93 -24.11 -8.09
C VAL A 347 -3.69 -24.24 -9.41
N THR A 348 -4.16 -25.45 -9.74
CA THR A 348 -4.93 -25.70 -10.97
C THR A 348 -6.22 -24.89 -10.99
N HIS A 349 -6.97 -24.89 -9.90
CA HIS A 349 -8.17 -24.07 -9.73
C HIS A 349 -7.87 -22.57 -9.88
N THR A 350 -6.80 -22.09 -9.26
CA THR A 350 -6.39 -20.69 -9.35
C THR A 350 -6.05 -20.29 -10.80
N VAL A 351 -5.28 -21.10 -11.52
CA VAL A 351 -4.94 -20.86 -12.92
C VAL A 351 -6.19 -20.87 -13.81
N ALA A 352 -7.11 -21.79 -13.59
CA ALA A 352 -8.38 -21.84 -14.32
C ALA A 352 -9.23 -20.58 -14.05
N PHE A 353 -9.27 -20.14 -12.81
CA PHE A 353 -10.04 -18.95 -12.42
C PHE A 353 -9.45 -17.66 -13.01
N VAL A 354 -8.12 -17.51 -13.00
CA VAL A 354 -7.42 -16.41 -13.68
C VAL A 354 -7.82 -16.34 -15.17
N LYS A 355 -7.80 -17.48 -15.87
CA LYS A 355 -8.22 -17.55 -17.29
C LYS A 355 -9.67 -17.14 -17.48
N LYS A 356 -10.56 -17.62 -16.60
CA LYS A 356 -11.99 -17.29 -16.62
C LYS A 356 -12.22 -15.80 -16.48
N LEU A 357 -11.61 -15.14 -15.49
CA LEU A 357 -11.74 -13.71 -15.28
C LEU A 357 -11.21 -12.90 -16.47
N LYS A 358 -10.02 -13.24 -16.98
CA LYS A 358 -9.44 -12.55 -18.15
C LYS A 358 -10.31 -12.69 -19.42
N ALA A 359 -11.00 -13.80 -19.59
CA ALA A 359 -11.90 -14.01 -20.72
C ALA A 359 -13.22 -13.22 -20.62
N MET A 360 -13.58 -12.71 -19.42
CA MET A 360 -14.85 -11.98 -19.22
C MET A 360 -14.82 -10.58 -19.82
N SER A 361 -13.68 -9.87 -19.74
CA SER A 361 -13.57 -8.48 -20.24
C SER A 361 -12.12 -8.12 -20.55
N PRO A 362 -11.86 -7.34 -21.61
CA PRO A 362 -10.52 -6.83 -21.93
C PRO A 362 -9.99 -5.81 -20.88
N GLY A 363 -10.88 -5.23 -20.07
CA GLY A 363 -10.51 -4.35 -18.94
C GLY A 363 -10.08 -5.09 -17.67
N PHE A 364 -10.13 -6.45 -17.67
CA PHE A 364 -9.78 -7.25 -16.52
C PHE A 364 -8.32 -7.66 -16.57
N ARG A 365 -7.60 -7.30 -15.51
CA ARG A 365 -6.20 -7.66 -15.31
C ARG A 365 -6.07 -8.58 -14.12
N THR A 366 -5.09 -9.46 -14.15
CA THR A 366 -4.76 -10.31 -13.00
C THR A 366 -3.29 -10.11 -12.66
N GLU A 367 -3.02 -9.86 -11.39
CA GLU A 367 -1.66 -9.76 -10.86
C GLU A 367 -1.41 -10.97 -9.95
N ILE A 368 -0.33 -11.71 -10.18
CA ILE A 368 0.00 -12.91 -9.40
C ILE A 368 1.25 -12.62 -8.58
N PHE A 369 1.12 -12.69 -7.28
CA PHE A 369 2.18 -12.51 -6.30
C PHE A 369 2.52 -13.85 -5.66
N TYR A 370 3.75 -13.98 -5.14
CA TYR A 370 4.08 -15.08 -4.24
C TYR A 370 3.78 -14.69 -2.81
N TYR A 371 3.31 -15.66 -2.03
CA TYR A 371 3.14 -15.44 -0.59
C TYR A 371 4.48 -15.09 0.06
N LYS A 372 4.43 -14.11 0.93
CA LYS A 372 5.54 -13.68 1.79
C LYS A 372 5.08 -13.67 3.24
N PRO A 373 5.85 -14.27 4.16
CA PRO A 373 5.49 -14.35 5.56
C PRO A 373 5.69 -13.00 6.25
N TYR A 374 4.69 -12.12 6.15
CA TYR A 374 4.68 -10.87 6.90
C TYR A 374 4.45 -11.14 8.39
N PRO A 375 5.24 -10.54 9.27
CA PRO A 375 5.04 -10.63 10.71
C PRO A 375 3.66 -10.18 11.13
N GLY A 376 3.15 -10.76 12.22
CA GLY A 376 1.82 -10.48 12.74
C GLY A 376 0.67 -11.17 11.99
N SER A 377 0.89 -11.72 10.79
CA SER A 377 -0.11 -12.55 10.15
C SER A 377 -0.20 -13.93 10.81
N LYS A 378 -1.41 -14.51 10.86
CA LYS A 378 -1.64 -15.82 11.48
C LYS A 378 -0.80 -16.93 10.83
N ILE A 379 -0.69 -16.93 9.50
CA ILE A 379 0.10 -17.93 8.77
C ILE A 379 1.58 -17.79 9.16
N THR A 380 2.12 -16.59 9.18
CA THR A 380 3.52 -16.37 9.57
C THR A 380 3.80 -16.82 11.01
N THR A 381 2.86 -16.53 11.93
CA THR A 381 2.97 -16.98 13.33
C THR A 381 3.03 -18.51 13.41
N ASN A 382 2.17 -19.21 12.66
CA ASN A 382 2.19 -20.66 12.62
C ASN A 382 3.52 -21.20 12.05
N MET A 383 4.00 -20.61 10.94
CA MET A 383 5.29 -20.99 10.35
C MET A 383 6.46 -20.82 11.31
N VAL A 384 6.49 -19.72 12.06
CA VAL A 384 7.55 -19.51 13.09
C VAL A 384 7.45 -20.55 14.18
N ASN A 385 6.25 -20.90 14.65
CA ASN A 385 6.05 -21.98 15.63
C ASN A 385 6.48 -23.36 15.10
N GLU A 386 6.47 -23.55 13.76
CA GLU A 386 6.94 -24.75 13.06
C GLU A 386 8.44 -24.70 12.72
N GLY A 387 9.15 -23.67 13.15
CA GLY A 387 10.61 -23.52 12.99
C GLY A 387 11.06 -22.69 11.79
N TYR A 388 10.16 -21.94 11.14
CA TYR A 388 10.56 -21.00 10.10
C TYR A 388 11.22 -19.77 10.73
N GLU A 389 12.44 -19.45 10.28
CA GLU A 389 13.19 -18.30 10.75
C GLU A 389 12.86 -17.06 9.90
N LEU A 390 12.36 -16.02 10.55
CA LEU A 390 12.21 -14.69 9.96
C LEU A 390 13.57 -13.94 10.01
N PRO A 391 13.75 -12.89 9.17
CA PRO A 391 14.88 -12.00 9.31
C PRO A 391 15.07 -11.53 10.76
N ALA A 392 16.28 -11.68 11.29
CA ALA A 392 16.58 -11.45 12.70
C ALA A 392 16.86 -9.97 13.02
N SER A 393 17.24 -9.17 12.02
CA SER A 393 17.60 -7.77 12.20
C SER A 393 16.92 -6.84 11.22
N THR A 394 16.86 -5.55 11.56
CA THR A 394 16.35 -4.48 10.69
C THR A 394 17.04 -4.48 9.31
N ARG A 395 18.35 -4.74 9.27
CA ARG A 395 19.11 -4.80 8.00
C ARG A 395 18.77 -6.02 7.15
N GLU A 396 18.48 -7.14 7.77
CA GLU A 396 18.00 -8.32 7.06
C GLU A 396 16.59 -8.07 6.49
N TRP A 397 15.71 -7.42 7.24
CA TRP A 397 14.41 -6.98 6.75
C TRP A 397 14.50 -6.02 5.56
N ALA A 398 15.55 -5.22 5.45
CA ALA A 398 15.82 -4.37 4.30
C ALA A 398 16.06 -5.17 3.00
N ASN A 399 16.47 -6.43 3.11
CA ASN A 399 16.64 -7.35 1.98
C ASN A 399 15.43 -8.26 1.76
N PHE A 400 14.39 -8.14 2.58
CA PHE A 400 13.14 -8.87 2.43
C PHE A 400 12.39 -8.37 1.18
N ASP A 401 12.67 -9.02 0.06
CA ASP A 401 12.05 -8.66 -1.23
C ASP A 401 10.71 -9.37 -1.38
N TYR A 402 9.62 -8.59 -1.42
CA TYR A 402 8.26 -9.09 -1.64
C TYR A 402 7.82 -9.01 -3.11
N ILE A 403 8.68 -8.49 -3.99
CA ILE A 403 8.43 -8.42 -5.43
C ILE A 403 9.30 -9.45 -6.16
N GLY A 404 8.66 -10.46 -6.75
CA GLY A 404 9.34 -11.38 -7.66
C GLY A 404 10.01 -12.61 -7.06
N SER A 405 10.23 -12.68 -5.74
CA SER A 405 10.80 -13.86 -5.09
C SER A 405 9.70 -14.78 -4.51
N SER A 406 9.97 -16.08 -4.43
CA SER A 406 9.12 -17.08 -3.78
C SER A 406 9.72 -17.52 -2.43
N GLY A 407 8.90 -18.12 -1.55
CA GLY A 407 9.39 -18.77 -0.35
C GLY A 407 10.16 -20.07 -0.67
N PRO A 408 11.00 -20.57 0.28
CA PRO A 408 11.81 -21.78 0.08
C PRO A 408 10.97 -23.06 -0.11
N TRP A 409 9.72 -23.06 0.30
CA TRP A 409 8.75 -24.14 0.11
C TRP A 409 8.14 -24.22 -1.30
N VAL A 410 8.41 -23.23 -2.19
CA VAL A 410 7.94 -23.25 -3.58
C VAL A 410 8.97 -23.95 -4.45
N SER A 411 8.59 -25.06 -5.06
CA SER A 411 9.50 -25.81 -5.95
C SER A 411 9.93 -24.95 -7.15
N LYS A 412 11.11 -25.26 -7.70
CA LYS A 412 11.65 -24.60 -8.88
C LYS A 412 10.71 -24.75 -10.09
N GLU A 413 10.05 -25.89 -10.23
CA GLU A 413 9.10 -26.20 -11.29
C GLU A 413 7.87 -25.30 -11.17
N LYS A 414 7.27 -25.20 -9.95
CA LYS A 414 6.12 -24.33 -9.66
C LYS A 414 6.47 -22.87 -9.89
N TYR A 415 7.65 -22.42 -9.43
CA TYR A 415 8.14 -21.06 -9.67
C TYR A 415 8.25 -20.77 -11.16
N THR A 416 8.92 -21.66 -11.93
CA THR A 416 9.13 -21.50 -13.38
C THR A 416 7.79 -21.49 -14.12
N PHE A 417 6.86 -22.36 -13.74
CA PHE A 417 5.51 -22.38 -14.30
C PHE A 417 4.81 -21.02 -14.13
N PHE A 418 4.78 -20.47 -12.93
CA PHE A 418 4.13 -19.17 -12.69
C PHE A 418 4.84 -18.01 -13.38
N GLN A 419 6.18 -18.01 -13.49
CA GLN A 419 6.88 -16.97 -14.24
C GLN A 419 6.48 -16.98 -15.73
N HIS A 420 6.36 -18.15 -16.33
CA HIS A 420 5.87 -18.28 -17.70
C HIS A 420 4.38 -17.92 -17.81
N PHE A 421 3.54 -18.43 -16.91
CA PHE A 421 2.11 -18.14 -16.93
C PHE A 421 1.83 -16.62 -16.78
N LYS A 422 2.52 -15.93 -15.88
CA LYS A 422 2.46 -14.47 -15.72
C LYS A 422 2.81 -13.75 -17.02
N PHE A 423 3.94 -14.11 -17.64
CA PHE A 423 4.38 -13.51 -18.89
C PHE A 423 3.37 -13.72 -20.02
N TYR A 424 2.98 -14.98 -20.25
CA TYR A 424 2.07 -15.32 -21.36
C TYR A 424 0.65 -14.80 -21.13
N SER A 425 0.18 -14.75 -19.89
CA SER A 425 -1.13 -14.19 -19.59
C SER A 425 -1.18 -12.67 -19.84
N LYS A 426 -0.12 -11.93 -19.50
CA LYS A 426 0.01 -10.51 -19.89
C LYS A 426 0.03 -10.34 -21.39
N LEU A 427 0.88 -11.08 -22.08
CA LEU A 427 0.99 -11.02 -23.54
C LEU A 427 -0.32 -11.39 -24.23
N GLY A 428 -1.03 -12.40 -23.75
CA GLY A 428 -2.24 -12.95 -24.37
C GLY A 428 -3.48 -12.06 -24.25
N TRP A 429 -3.67 -11.40 -23.09
CA TRP A 429 -4.92 -10.67 -22.81
C TRP A 429 -4.74 -9.16 -22.62
N GLU A 430 -3.56 -8.67 -22.21
CA GLU A 430 -3.35 -7.26 -21.90
C GLU A 430 -2.62 -6.49 -23.01
N GLN A 431 -2.06 -7.20 -23.99
CA GLN A 431 -1.37 -6.61 -25.12
C GLN A 431 -2.36 -5.92 -26.07
N LYS A 432 -2.15 -4.59 -26.30
CA LYS A 432 -3.00 -3.76 -27.15
C LYS A 432 -2.40 -3.42 -28.53
N ARG A 433 -1.13 -3.76 -28.76
CA ARG A 433 -0.43 -3.42 -30.01
C ARG A 433 -0.81 -4.42 -31.10
N ILE A 434 -1.42 -3.94 -32.19
CA ILE A 434 -1.97 -4.77 -33.27
C ILE A 434 -0.91 -5.70 -33.89
N TYR A 435 0.33 -5.24 -34.06
CA TYR A 435 1.42 -6.03 -34.63
C TYR A 435 1.86 -7.21 -33.75
N LEU A 436 1.50 -7.22 -32.48
CA LEU A 436 1.73 -8.35 -31.57
C LEU A 436 0.52 -9.31 -31.48
N ALA A 437 -0.55 -9.09 -32.24
CA ALA A 437 -1.74 -9.93 -32.21
C ALA A 437 -1.45 -11.42 -32.47
N PRO A 438 -0.57 -11.83 -33.40
CA PRO A 438 -0.21 -13.24 -33.58
C PRO A 438 0.47 -13.83 -32.34
N LEU A 439 1.41 -13.10 -31.73
CA LEU A 439 2.08 -13.54 -30.50
C LEU A 439 1.09 -13.61 -29.31
N ALA A 440 0.14 -12.70 -29.25
CA ALA A 440 -0.92 -12.74 -28.25
C ALA A 440 -1.84 -13.97 -28.42
N ALA A 441 -2.13 -14.37 -29.66
CA ALA A 441 -2.88 -15.59 -29.95
C ALA A 441 -2.13 -16.85 -29.48
N ILE A 442 -0.84 -16.94 -29.79
CA ILE A 442 0.04 -18.04 -29.33
C ILE A 442 0.10 -18.04 -27.79
N ALA A 443 0.26 -16.87 -27.18
CA ALA A 443 0.30 -16.75 -25.73
C ALA A 443 -0.99 -17.24 -25.06
N ARG A 444 -2.17 -16.89 -25.59
CA ARG A 444 -3.46 -17.42 -25.14
C ARG A 444 -3.55 -18.95 -25.28
N TRP A 445 -3.08 -19.48 -26.42
CA TRP A 445 -3.04 -20.94 -26.62
C TRP A 445 -2.16 -21.64 -25.59
N ARG A 446 -0.92 -21.11 -25.36
CA ARG A 446 -0.01 -21.63 -24.32
C ARG A 446 -0.65 -21.62 -22.93
N CYS A 447 -1.25 -20.51 -22.53
CA CYS A 447 -1.96 -20.41 -21.25
C CYS A 447 -3.14 -21.40 -21.18
N ASN A 448 -3.95 -21.53 -22.24
CA ASN A 448 -5.10 -22.43 -22.25
C ASN A 448 -4.67 -23.90 -22.11
N LYS A 449 -3.54 -24.28 -22.70
CA LYS A 449 -2.99 -25.64 -22.62
C LYS A 449 -2.02 -25.85 -21.45
N ASN A 450 -1.67 -24.82 -20.67
CA ASN A 450 -0.62 -24.83 -19.66
C ASN A 450 0.73 -25.33 -20.20
N GLN A 451 1.05 -24.98 -21.45
CA GLN A 451 2.23 -25.49 -22.19
C GLN A 451 3.27 -24.39 -22.37
N PHE A 452 4.30 -24.43 -21.53
CA PHE A 452 5.36 -23.41 -21.53
C PHE A 452 6.74 -23.96 -21.89
N LYS A 453 6.82 -25.18 -22.44
CA LYS A 453 8.08 -25.74 -22.98
C LYS A 453 8.55 -24.90 -24.17
N PHE A 454 9.87 -24.65 -24.26
CA PHE A 454 10.49 -23.87 -25.32
C PHE A 454 9.85 -22.48 -25.53
N PRO A 455 9.98 -21.56 -24.54
CA PRO A 455 9.32 -20.25 -24.57
C PRO A 455 10.04 -19.24 -25.50
N TRP A 456 10.17 -19.56 -26.79
CA TRP A 456 10.91 -18.74 -27.79
C TRP A 456 10.28 -17.35 -27.97
N GLU A 457 8.98 -17.20 -27.83
CA GLU A 457 8.28 -15.92 -27.92
C GLU A 457 8.70 -14.98 -26.77
N LYS A 458 8.94 -15.55 -25.60
CA LYS A 458 9.45 -14.80 -24.45
C LYS A 458 10.87 -14.31 -24.74
N ALA A 459 11.73 -15.18 -25.22
CA ALA A 459 13.10 -14.83 -25.57
C ALA A 459 13.14 -13.76 -26.69
N LEU A 460 12.28 -13.87 -27.71
CA LEU A 460 12.17 -12.87 -28.78
C LEU A 460 11.74 -11.50 -28.23
N ILE A 461 10.71 -11.46 -27.38
CA ILE A 461 10.21 -10.19 -26.80
C ILE A 461 11.26 -9.57 -25.86
N GLU A 462 11.96 -10.38 -25.07
CA GLU A 462 13.03 -9.91 -24.19
C GLU A 462 14.22 -9.35 -25.00
N PHE A 463 14.55 -9.98 -26.12
CA PHE A 463 15.57 -9.49 -27.05
C PHE A 463 15.18 -8.17 -27.73
N LEU A 464 13.90 -8.01 -28.08
CA LEU A 464 13.35 -6.79 -28.71
C LEU A 464 13.08 -5.64 -27.73
N LYS A 465 13.13 -5.87 -26.42
CA LYS A 465 13.05 -4.78 -25.45
C LYS A 465 14.37 -4.00 -25.49
N PRO A 466 14.31 -2.67 -25.68
CA PRO A 466 15.51 -1.87 -25.50
C PRO A 466 16.02 -2.11 -24.07
N GLN A 467 17.31 -2.40 -23.95
CA GLN A 467 17.97 -2.47 -22.65
C GLN A 467 17.76 -1.13 -21.95
N GLN A 468 16.81 -1.06 -21.03
CA GLN A 468 16.77 0.04 -20.08
C GLN A 468 18.03 -0.11 -19.23
N LYS A 469 19.02 0.71 -19.53
CA LYS A 469 20.17 0.92 -18.64
C LYS A 469 19.58 1.33 -17.31
N LEU A 470 19.77 0.48 -16.31
CA LEU A 470 19.64 0.87 -14.90
C LEU A 470 20.69 1.97 -14.69
N SER A 471 20.24 3.23 -14.66
CA SER A 471 21.00 4.39 -14.21
C SER A 471 20.45 4.79 -12.85
#